data_920852ad9a02e5067d0ff65c77261098
#
_entry.id   920852ad9a02e5067d0ff65c77261098
#
_cell.length_a   1.000
_cell.length_b   1.000
_cell.length_c   1.000
_cell.angle_alpha   90.00
_cell.angle_beta   90.00
_cell.angle_gamma   90.00
#
_symmetry.space_group_name_H-M   'P 1'
#
loop_
_entity.id
_entity.type
_entity.pdbx_description
1 polymer ?
#
loop_
_entity_poly.entity_id
_entity_poly.type
_entity_poly.pdbx_seq_one_letter_code
_entity_poly.pdbx_strand_id
1 'polypeptide(L)'
;MKSVSIVRVETEDRRFNLEGGAGSDAVHKIAEYAFAVTRLVSGGKLCGTGIVLTLGNGNEIVCQLIASLGELLPKIPIEELMADFGSLSRKLSDHASLRWLGPHKGAVHLALASITNACFDLWAKGRGVPLWRLLLDLTPEEIVRTLDLSYLEADITVDWAIAALEENRATRGMREAILIRGYPGYDTSVGWFQYDDAQLLRNAQHAMDSGFRALKLKVGSADAARDVRRAALLRELAGASCKLMLDANQQWTVSQAEYVCRAV
;
A
#
# COMPACT_ATOMS: atom_id res chain seq x y z
N MET A 1 25.83 16.10 7.03
CA MET A 1 25.39 14.91 6.22
C MET A 1 25.85 15.11 4.79
N LYS A 2 26.35 14.07 4.09
CA LYS A 2 26.66 14.20 2.66
C LYS A 2 25.33 14.35 1.89
N SER A 3 25.25 15.32 1.00
CA SER A 3 24.09 15.53 0.13
C SER A 3 23.81 14.27 -0.71
N VAL A 4 22.59 13.74 -0.61
CA VAL A 4 22.14 12.57 -1.38
C VAL A 4 21.26 13.09 -2.51
N SER A 5 21.83 13.22 -3.71
CA SER A 5 21.11 13.71 -4.89
C SER A 5 20.76 12.56 -5.84
N ILE A 6 19.57 12.61 -6.42
CA ILE A 6 19.12 11.66 -7.45
C ILE A 6 19.91 11.95 -8.73
N VAL A 7 20.53 10.92 -9.30
CA VAL A 7 21.26 11.02 -10.60
C VAL A 7 20.50 10.35 -11.73
N ARG A 8 19.79 9.26 -11.46
CA ARG A 8 18.94 8.58 -12.45
C ARG A 8 17.81 7.80 -11.80
N VAL A 9 16.80 7.52 -12.60
CA VAL A 9 15.67 6.66 -12.26
C VAL A 9 15.79 5.40 -13.11
N GLU A 10 15.70 4.24 -12.47
CA GLU A 10 15.63 2.94 -13.11
C GLU A 10 14.29 2.30 -12.81
N THR A 11 13.78 1.49 -13.72
CA THR A 11 12.54 0.73 -13.52
C THR A 11 12.77 -0.74 -13.85
N GLU A 12 12.03 -1.60 -13.17
CA GLU A 12 12.16 -3.04 -13.33
C GLU A 12 10.77 -3.69 -13.24
N ASP A 13 10.47 -4.60 -14.18
CA ASP A 13 9.28 -5.47 -14.14
C ASP A 13 9.67 -6.76 -13.41
N ARG A 14 9.14 -6.96 -12.20
CA ARG A 14 9.35 -8.16 -11.39
C ARG A 14 8.08 -8.99 -11.35
N ARG A 15 8.21 -10.28 -11.71
CA ARG A 15 7.07 -11.20 -11.79
C ARG A 15 7.30 -12.44 -10.94
N PHE A 16 6.25 -12.91 -10.29
CA PHE A 16 6.25 -14.07 -9.41
C PHE A 16 5.05 -14.96 -9.70
N ASN A 17 5.32 -16.18 -10.13
CA ASN A 17 4.27 -17.17 -10.33
C ASN A 17 3.64 -17.58 -8.99
N LEU A 18 2.34 -17.71 -8.99
CA LEU A 18 1.55 -18.15 -7.84
C LEU A 18 1.03 -19.57 -8.11
N GLU A 19 1.14 -20.43 -7.12
CA GLU A 19 0.74 -21.82 -7.22
C GLU A 19 -0.43 -22.12 -6.28
N GLY A 20 -1.16 -23.23 -6.56
CA GLY A 20 -2.17 -23.78 -5.67
C GLY A 20 -3.34 -22.85 -5.34
N GLY A 21 -3.62 -21.85 -6.17
CA GLY A 21 -4.71 -20.90 -5.93
C GLY A 21 -4.35 -19.73 -5.01
N ALA A 22 -3.07 -19.59 -4.64
CA ALA A 22 -2.58 -18.42 -3.91
C ALA A 22 -2.87 -17.12 -4.67
N GLY A 23 -3.23 -16.06 -3.97
CA GLY A 23 -3.55 -14.77 -4.57
C GLY A 23 -4.93 -14.68 -5.23
N SER A 24 -5.69 -15.78 -5.30
CA SER A 24 -7.01 -15.79 -5.93
C SER A 24 -8.08 -15.10 -5.07
N ASP A 25 -8.97 -14.36 -5.73
CA ASP A 25 -10.16 -13.78 -5.11
C ASP A 25 -11.41 -14.05 -5.99
N ALA A 26 -12.54 -13.44 -5.66
CA ALA A 26 -13.78 -13.67 -6.37
C ALA A 26 -13.78 -13.13 -7.82
N VAL A 27 -12.90 -12.17 -8.13
CA VAL A 27 -12.75 -11.53 -9.44
C VAL A 27 -11.56 -12.13 -10.20
N HIS A 28 -10.43 -12.28 -9.50
CA HIS A 28 -9.15 -12.61 -10.09
C HIS A 28 -8.74 -14.05 -9.80
N LYS A 29 -8.55 -14.82 -10.85
CA LYS A 29 -7.92 -16.15 -10.83
C LYS A 29 -6.47 -15.97 -11.27
N ILE A 30 -5.67 -15.33 -10.43
CA ILE A 30 -4.33 -14.88 -10.78
C ILE A 30 -3.36 -16.03 -10.68
N ALA A 31 -2.56 -16.23 -11.73
CA ALA A 31 -1.42 -17.13 -11.70
C ALA A 31 -0.09 -16.40 -11.45
N GLU A 32 -0.10 -15.06 -11.42
CA GLU A 32 1.10 -14.24 -11.33
C GLU A 32 0.84 -12.94 -10.57
N TYR A 33 1.73 -12.58 -9.67
CA TYR A 33 1.89 -11.21 -9.18
C TYR A 33 3.02 -10.52 -9.93
N ALA A 34 2.80 -9.27 -10.34
CA ALA A 34 3.82 -8.43 -10.93
C ALA A 34 3.99 -7.16 -10.09
N PHE A 35 5.23 -6.69 -10.05
CA PHE A 35 5.60 -5.46 -9.36
C PHE A 35 6.33 -4.55 -10.33
N ALA A 36 5.85 -3.32 -10.49
CA ALA A 36 6.63 -2.28 -11.11
C ALA A 36 7.52 -1.65 -10.04
N VAL A 37 8.83 -1.76 -10.22
CA VAL A 37 9.84 -1.32 -9.26
C VAL A 37 10.48 -0.05 -9.76
N THR A 38 10.58 0.95 -8.89
CA THR A 38 11.37 2.17 -9.11
C THR A 38 12.64 2.12 -8.29
N ARG A 39 13.78 2.44 -8.91
CA ARG A 39 15.05 2.65 -8.23
C ARG A 39 15.55 4.07 -8.48
N LEU A 40 15.64 4.86 -7.42
CA LEU A 40 16.26 6.18 -7.46
C LEU A 40 17.73 6.04 -7.08
N VAL A 41 18.60 6.03 -8.10
CA VAL A 41 20.04 5.91 -7.89
C VAL A 41 20.62 7.27 -7.51
N SER A 42 21.33 7.32 -6.37
CA SER A 42 22.04 8.53 -5.94
C SER A 42 23.46 8.57 -6.50
N GLY A 43 24.10 9.74 -6.43
CA GLY A 43 25.51 9.91 -6.74
C GLY A 43 26.49 9.18 -5.80
N GLY A 44 25.97 8.53 -4.76
CA GLY A 44 26.71 7.73 -3.77
C GLY A 44 26.32 6.25 -3.81
N LYS A 45 26.37 5.60 -2.62
CA LYS A 45 26.01 4.18 -2.49
C LYS A 45 24.53 3.93 -2.21
N LEU A 46 23.76 4.99 -1.92
CA LEU A 46 22.37 4.85 -1.55
C LEU A 46 21.48 4.75 -2.79
N CYS A 47 20.45 3.92 -2.68
CA CYS A 47 19.41 3.77 -3.68
C CYS A 47 18.05 3.76 -2.97
N GLY A 48 17.12 4.61 -3.42
CA GLY A 48 15.74 4.57 -2.99
C GLY A 48 14.98 3.54 -3.82
N THR A 49 14.19 2.71 -3.18
CA THR A 49 13.40 1.68 -3.84
C THR A 49 11.92 1.87 -3.54
N GLY A 50 11.11 1.91 -4.56
CA GLY A 50 9.66 1.91 -4.46
C GLY A 50 9.04 0.82 -5.31
N ILE A 51 7.92 0.30 -4.87
CA ILE A 51 7.20 -0.76 -5.59
C ILE A 51 5.71 -0.46 -5.65
N VAL A 52 5.07 -0.93 -6.71
CA VAL A 52 3.61 -1.06 -6.77
C VAL A 52 3.24 -2.43 -7.32
N LEU A 53 2.20 -3.02 -6.73
CA LEU A 53 1.65 -4.30 -7.15
C LEU A 53 0.73 -4.09 -8.35
N THR A 54 0.91 -4.94 -9.36
CA THR A 54 -0.06 -5.14 -10.43
C THR A 54 -0.47 -6.62 -10.49
N LEU A 55 -1.45 -6.92 -11.34
CA LEU A 55 -1.97 -8.29 -11.50
C LEU A 55 -1.42 -8.97 -12.77
N GLY A 56 -0.21 -8.66 -13.15
CA GLY A 56 0.51 -9.22 -14.30
C GLY A 56 0.35 -8.39 -15.57
N ASN A 57 -0.76 -8.50 -16.24
CA ASN A 57 -1.02 -7.77 -17.49
C ASN A 57 -0.98 -6.24 -17.30
N GLY A 58 -0.21 -5.55 -18.14
CA GLY A 58 -0.06 -4.10 -18.10
C GLY A 58 1.00 -3.58 -17.13
N ASN A 59 1.75 -4.46 -16.44
CA ASN A 59 2.85 -4.04 -15.57
C ASN A 59 3.93 -3.28 -16.36
N GLU A 60 4.20 -3.69 -17.59
CA GLU A 60 5.10 -3.03 -18.52
C GLU A 60 4.68 -1.58 -18.83
N ILE A 61 3.36 -1.29 -18.88
CA ILE A 61 2.83 0.07 -19.08
C ILE A 61 3.18 0.94 -17.86
N VAL A 62 3.00 0.40 -16.66
CA VAL A 62 3.37 1.10 -15.43
C VAL A 62 4.88 1.37 -15.38
N CYS A 63 5.70 0.40 -15.78
CA CYS A 63 7.15 0.58 -15.88
C CYS A 63 7.54 1.69 -16.87
N GLN A 64 6.90 1.75 -18.04
CA GLN A 64 7.13 2.82 -19.03
C GLN A 64 6.73 4.20 -18.47
N LEU A 65 5.63 4.27 -17.74
CA LEU A 65 5.20 5.50 -17.08
C LEU A 65 6.16 5.92 -15.97
N ILE A 66 6.70 4.97 -15.18
CA ILE A 66 7.76 5.27 -14.20
C ILE A 66 8.97 5.88 -14.88
N ALA A 67 9.41 5.31 -16.01
CA ALA A 67 10.55 5.84 -16.76
C ALA A 67 10.27 7.28 -17.24
N SER A 68 9.11 7.52 -17.86
CA SER A 68 8.71 8.83 -18.37
C SER A 68 8.58 9.89 -17.26
N LEU A 69 7.92 9.56 -16.15
CA LEU A 69 7.78 10.46 -15.00
C LEU A 69 9.13 10.67 -14.29
N GLY A 70 9.98 9.64 -14.28
CA GLY A 70 11.31 9.69 -13.69
C GLY A 70 12.24 10.70 -14.35
N GLU A 71 12.08 10.93 -15.64
CA GLU A 71 12.82 11.96 -16.38
C GLU A 71 12.47 13.39 -15.92
N LEU A 72 11.28 13.57 -15.38
CA LEU A 72 10.79 14.85 -14.87
C LEU A 72 11.23 15.14 -13.43
N LEU A 73 11.83 14.17 -12.74
CA LEU A 73 12.30 14.36 -11.36
C LEU A 73 13.51 15.32 -11.35
N PRO A 74 13.51 16.33 -10.47
CA PRO A 74 14.65 17.20 -10.29
C PRO A 74 15.87 16.42 -9.80
N LYS A 75 17.03 16.68 -10.39
CA LYS A 75 18.32 16.11 -9.96
C LYS A 75 18.96 16.92 -8.84
N ILE A 76 18.23 17.09 -7.74
CA ILE A 76 18.59 17.88 -6.57
C ILE A 76 18.78 16.98 -5.34
N PRO A 77 19.29 17.49 -4.22
CA PRO A 77 19.33 16.75 -2.96
C PRO A 77 17.94 16.28 -2.52
N ILE A 78 17.87 15.04 -2.00
CA ILE A 78 16.59 14.47 -1.58
C ILE A 78 15.90 15.31 -0.49
N GLU A 79 16.64 15.93 0.42
CA GLU A 79 16.10 16.82 1.44
C GLU A 79 15.41 18.05 0.79
N GLU A 80 16.00 18.62 -0.25
CA GLU A 80 15.43 19.74 -0.97
C GLU A 80 14.19 19.32 -1.78
N LEU A 81 14.24 18.15 -2.43
CA LEU A 81 13.11 17.60 -3.16
C LEU A 81 11.91 17.34 -2.24
N MET A 82 12.15 16.78 -1.07
CA MET A 82 11.10 16.43 -0.10
C MET A 82 10.55 17.66 0.66
N ALA A 83 11.28 18.77 0.67
CA ALA A 83 10.85 20.02 1.30
C ALA A 83 9.59 20.63 0.64
N ASP A 84 9.26 20.26 -0.61
CA ASP A 84 8.05 20.66 -1.32
C ASP A 84 7.52 19.51 -2.21
N PHE A 85 7.51 18.30 -1.63
CA PHE A 85 7.14 17.11 -2.37
C PHE A 85 5.67 17.12 -2.82
N GLY A 86 4.77 17.74 -2.06
CA GLY A 86 3.37 17.89 -2.44
C GLY A 86 3.21 18.59 -3.80
N SER A 87 3.91 19.71 -4.02
CA SER A 87 3.91 20.42 -5.30
C SER A 87 4.50 19.59 -6.44
N LEU A 88 5.58 18.84 -6.17
CA LEU A 88 6.16 17.93 -7.17
C LEU A 88 5.19 16.80 -7.53
N SER A 89 4.59 16.16 -6.53
CA SER A 89 3.61 15.10 -6.72
C SER A 89 2.44 15.57 -7.59
N ARG A 90 1.92 16.77 -7.31
CA ARG A 90 0.87 17.39 -8.12
C ARG A 90 1.30 17.63 -9.57
N LYS A 91 2.49 18.16 -9.80
CA LYS A 91 3.01 18.39 -11.16
C LYS A 91 3.13 17.09 -11.96
N LEU A 92 3.52 16.00 -11.30
CA LEU A 92 3.66 14.71 -11.94
C LEU A 92 2.30 14.03 -12.18
N SER A 93 1.38 14.08 -11.20
CA SER A 93 0.06 13.47 -11.32
C SER A 93 -0.84 14.18 -12.34
N ASP A 94 -0.70 15.49 -12.48
CA ASP A 94 -1.49 16.33 -13.37
C ASP A 94 -0.72 16.74 -14.65
N HIS A 95 0.30 15.97 -15.03
CA HIS A 95 1.11 16.28 -16.20
C HIS A 95 0.28 16.25 -17.48
N ALA A 96 0.23 17.39 -18.18
CA ALA A 96 -0.68 17.61 -19.31
C ALA A 96 -0.58 16.54 -20.40
N SER A 97 0.63 16.06 -20.70
CA SER A 97 0.86 15.02 -21.72
C SER A 97 0.38 13.61 -21.32
N LEU A 98 0.04 13.39 -20.05
CA LEU A 98 -0.38 12.09 -19.53
C LEU A 98 -1.87 12.06 -19.12
N ARG A 99 -2.56 13.21 -19.15
CA ARG A 99 -3.98 13.30 -18.72
C ARG A 99 -4.92 12.42 -19.54
N TRP A 100 -4.59 12.16 -20.80
CA TRP A 100 -5.39 11.32 -21.69
C TRP A 100 -5.29 9.81 -21.36
N LEU A 101 -4.29 9.37 -20.58
CA LEU A 101 -4.06 7.96 -20.24
C LEU A 101 -5.09 7.38 -19.27
N GLY A 102 -6.08 8.13 -18.90
CA GLY A 102 -7.20 7.62 -18.13
C GLY A 102 -7.58 8.49 -16.93
N PRO A 103 -8.62 8.04 -16.22
CA PRO A 103 -9.14 8.78 -15.09
C PRO A 103 -8.11 8.83 -13.95
N HIS A 104 -8.24 9.81 -13.09
CA HIS A 104 -7.71 9.78 -11.75
C HIS A 104 -8.12 8.45 -11.11
N LYS A 105 -7.25 7.90 -10.76
CA LYS A 105 -6.15 7.15 -10.19
C LYS A 105 -5.97 5.86 -10.99
N GLY A 106 -5.56 5.97 -12.21
CA GLY A 106 -5.18 4.84 -13.06
C GLY A 106 -3.68 4.57 -13.06
N ALA A 107 -3.16 4.11 -14.21
CA ALA A 107 -1.78 3.68 -14.37
C ALA A 107 -0.75 4.78 -14.04
N VAL A 108 -1.05 6.05 -14.33
CA VAL A 108 -0.19 7.19 -13.99
C VAL A 108 0.00 7.29 -12.47
N HIS A 109 -1.07 7.11 -11.70
CA HIS A 109 -0.98 7.17 -10.24
C HIS A 109 -0.29 5.95 -9.63
N LEU A 110 -0.40 4.77 -10.25
CA LEU A 110 0.42 3.61 -9.84
C LEU A 110 1.91 3.88 -10.06
N ALA A 111 2.28 4.41 -11.22
CA ALA A 111 3.66 4.79 -11.50
C ALA A 111 4.18 5.85 -10.52
N LEU A 112 3.38 6.89 -10.27
CA LEU A 112 3.71 7.93 -9.30
C LEU A 112 3.85 7.37 -7.88
N ALA A 113 2.99 6.44 -7.47
CA ALA A 113 3.10 5.79 -6.16
C ALA A 113 4.42 5.04 -5.98
N SER A 114 4.88 4.33 -7.01
CA SER A 114 6.20 3.67 -7.00
C SER A 114 7.33 4.69 -6.84
N ILE A 115 7.29 5.80 -7.59
CA ILE A 115 8.27 6.88 -7.48
C ILE A 115 8.23 7.53 -6.09
N THR A 116 7.03 7.81 -5.59
CA THR A 116 6.82 8.38 -4.24
C THR A 116 7.45 7.50 -3.17
N ASN A 117 7.16 6.21 -3.19
CA ASN A 117 7.75 5.25 -2.25
C ASN A 117 9.27 5.25 -2.32
N ALA A 118 9.85 5.33 -3.54
CA ALA A 118 11.29 5.39 -3.73
C ALA A 118 11.91 6.70 -3.19
N CYS A 119 11.21 7.84 -3.32
CA CYS A 119 11.65 9.12 -2.75
C CYS A 119 11.69 9.05 -1.22
N PHE A 120 10.63 8.56 -0.58
CA PHE A 120 10.58 8.40 0.87
C PHE A 120 11.61 7.40 1.39
N ASP A 121 11.83 6.29 0.68
CA ASP A 121 12.86 5.31 1.04
C ASP A 121 14.27 5.91 0.93
N LEU A 122 14.56 6.66 -0.14
CA LEU A 122 15.84 7.35 -0.29
C LEU A 122 16.06 8.40 0.81
N TRP A 123 15.01 9.14 1.14
CA TRP A 123 15.04 10.15 2.21
C TRP A 123 15.34 9.53 3.58
N ALA A 124 14.63 8.45 3.94
CA ALA A 124 14.85 7.71 5.17
C ALA A 124 16.28 7.14 5.24
N LYS A 125 16.77 6.53 4.15
CA LYS A 125 18.15 6.04 4.04
C LYS A 125 19.18 7.17 4.14
N GLY A 126 18.89 8.32 3.55
CA GLY A 126 19.76 9.51 3.66
C GLY A 126 19.90 10.00 5.09
N ARG A 127 18.85 9.90 5.89
CA ARG A 127 18.84 10.21 7.33
C ARG A 127 19.32 9.06 8.22
N GLY A 128 19.55 7.87 7.66
CA GLY A 128 20.02 6.68 8.39
C GLY A 128 18.99 6.06 9.32
N VAL A 129 17.70 6.24 9.05
CA VAL A 129 16.58 5.74 9.87
C VAL A 129 15.58 4.95 9.01
N PRO A 130 14.79 4.04 9.60
CA PRO A 130 13.69 3.41 8.88
C PRO A 130 12.58 4.43 8.59
N LEU A 131 11.78 4.18 7.54
CA LEU A 131 10.74 5.11 7.08
C LEU A 131 9.75 5.50 8.18
N TRP A 132 9.29 4.55 8.99
CA TRP A 132 8.36 4.86 10.08
C TRP A 132 8.95 5.86 11.10
N ARG A 133 10.27 5.77 11.34
CA ARG A 133 10.98 6.67 12.24
C ARG A 133 11.15 8.05 11.61
N LEU A 134 11.51 8.11 10.32
CA LEU A 134 11.54 9.36 9.57
C LEU A 134 10.21 10.10 9.71
N LEU A 135 9.09 9.44 9.36
CA LEU A 135 7.76 10.07 9.39
C LEU A 135 7.35 10.52 10.79
N LEU A 136 7.75 9.78 11.83
CA LEU A 136 7.49 10.16 13.21
C LEU A 136 8.31 11.39 13.64
N ASP A 137 9.52 11.56 13.12
CA ASP A 137 10.43 12.64 13.48
C ASP A 137 10.17 13.96 12.74
N LEU A 138 9.40 13.92 11.63
CA LEU A 138 9.02 15.13 10.90
C LEU A 138 8.17 16.07 11.76
N THR A 139 8.34 17.37 11.55
CA THR A 139 7.44 18.37 12.12
C THR A 139 6.10 18.36 11.36
N PRO A 140 5.02 18.89 11.96
CA PRO A 140 3.74 19.06 11.25
C PRO A 140 3.88 19.78 9.91
N GLU A 141 4.68 20.82 9.85
CA GLU A 141 4.94 21.59 8.62
C GLU A 141 5.67 20.74 7.58
N GLU A 142 6.68 19.96 7.99
CA GLU A 142 7.39 19.05 7.09
C GLU A 142 6.44 17.98 6.54
N ILE A 143 5.56 17.41 7.37
CA ILE A 143 4.56 16.43 6.93
C ILE A 143 3.62 17.07 5.91
N VAL A 144 3.04 18.22 6.21
CA VAL A 144 2.07 18.90 5.33
C VAL A 144 2.69 19.26 3.99
N ARG A 145 3.96 19.66 3.94
CA ARG A 145 4.68 19.92 2.69
C ARG A 145 4.87 18.70 1.81
N THR A 146 4.73 17.50 2.35
CA THR A 146 4.75 16.27 1.53
C THR A 146 3.39 15.96 0.89
N LEU A 147 2.32 16.65 1.26
CA LEU A 147 0.95 16.40 0.81
C LEU A 147 0.51 17.39 -0.27
N ASP A 148 -0.28 16.92 -1.21
CA ASP A 148 -1.04 17.77 -2.12
C ASP A 148 -2.46 17.95 -1.55
N LEU A 149 -2.73 19.10 -0.97
CA LEU A 149 -4.03 19.46 -0.39
C LEU A 149 -4.92 20.27 -1.36
N SER A 150 -4.47 20.49 -2.58
CA SER A 150 -5.13 21.41 -3.53
C SER A 150 -6.59 21.07 -3.85
N TYR A 151 -6.97 19.80 -3.78
CA TYR A 151 -8.35 19.37 -3.99
C TYR A 151 -9.22 19.44 -2.73
N LEU A 152 -8.62 19.76 -1.60
CA LEU A 152 -9.28 19.77 -0.29
C LEU A 152 -9.31 21.17 0.33
N GLU A 153 -8.85 22.22 -0.36
CA GLU A 153 -8.69 23.57 0.17
C GLU A 153 -9.96 24.17 0.81
N ALA A 154 -11.14 23.76 0.34
CA ALA A 154 -12.40 24.22 0.89
C ALA A 154 -12.65 23.69 2.31
N ASP A 155 -12.13 22.51 2.62
CA ASP A 155 -12.40 21.79 3.88
C ASP A 155 -11.15 21.63 4.75
N ILE A 156 -9.98 21.48 4.13
CA ILE A 156 -8.69 21.21 4.79
C ILE A 156 -7.66 22.21 4.29
N THR A 157 -7.45 23.27 5.06
CA THR A 157 -6.37 24.24 4.79
C THR A 157 -5.03 23.72 5.34
N VAL A 158 -3.92 24.29 4.86
CA VAL A 158 -2.58 24.02 5.38
C VAL A 158 -2.53 24.28 6.90
N ASP A 159 -3.06 25.40 7.36
CA ASP A 159 -3.06 25.77 8.78
C ASP A 159 -3.87 24.79 9.63
N TRP A 160 -5.04 24.36 9.13
CA TRP A 160 -5.85 23.35 9.81
C TRP A 160 -5.10 22.01 9.90
N ALA A 161 -4.46 21.58 8.83
CA ALA A 161 -3.68 20.32 8.81
C ALA A 161 -2.51 20.36 9.79
N ILE A 162 -1.78 21.47 9.86
CA ILE A 162 -0.69 21.68 10.83
C ILE A 162 -1.24 21.65 12.26
N ALA A 163 -2.32 22.38 12.55
CA ALA A 163 -2.93 22.41 13.88
C ALA A 163 -3.40 21.02 14.33
N ALA A 164 -4.05 20.24 13.46
CA ALA A 164 -4.49 18.87 13.73
C ALA A 164 -3.31 17.92 14.05
N LEU A 165 -2.19 18.08 13.36
CA LEU A 165 -0.97 17.32 13.65
C LEU A 165 -0.33 17.72 14.97
N GLU A 166 -0.30 19.02 15.31
CA GLU A 166 0.20 19.53 16.61
C GLU A 166 -0.65 19.01 17.77
N GLU A 167 -1.97 19.02 17.66
CA GLU A 167 -2.87 18.47 18.68
C GLU A 167 -2.55 17.00 18.99
N ASN A 168 -2.22 16.22 17.96
CA ASN A 168 -1.84 14.81 18.10
C ASN A 168 -0.46 14.58 18.74
N ARG A 169 0.34 15.62 18.94
CA ARG A 169 1.70 15.51 19.51
C ARG A 169 1.72 14.98 20.94
N ALA A 170 0.70 15.32 21.73
CA ALA A 170 0.58 14.87 23.12
C ALA A 170 0.58 13.35 23.29
N THR A 171 0.06 12.61 22.31
CA THR A 171 -0.02 11.14 22.32
C THR A 171 1.09 10.44 21.53
N ARG A 172 2.07 11.19 21.01
CA ARG A 172 3.13 10.67 20.14
C ARG A 172 3.93 9.53 20.80
N GLY A 173 4.31 9.66 22.06
CA GLY A 173 5.10 8.65 22.77
C GLY A 173 4.38 7.30 22.89
N MET A 174 3.05 7.31 23.08
CA MET A 174 2.26 6.06 23.09
C MET A 174 2.23 5.38 21.72
N ARG A 175 2.09 6.16 20.64
CA ARG A 175 2.13 5.62 19.26
C ARG A 175 3.49 5.10 18.87
N GLU A 176 4.55 5.78 19.28
CA GLU A 176 5.94 5.33 19.10
C GLU A 176 6.19 3.98 19.77
N ALA A 177 5.70 3.79 20.99
CA ALA A 177 5.82 2.52 21.71
C ALA A 177 5.09 1.37 20.98
N ILE A 178 3.99 1.65 20.26
CA ILE A 178 3.32 0.66 19.42
C ILE A 178 4.18 0.30 18.20
N LEU A 179 4.73 1.30 17.51
CA LEU A 179 5.54 1.10 16.31
C LEU A 179 6.84 0.33 16.61
N ILE A 180 7.48 0.60 17.76
CA ILE A 180 8.67 -0.13 18.21
C ILE A 180 8.38 -1.62 18.43
N ARG A 181 7.21 -1.95 18.97
CA ARG A 181 6.78 -3.35 19.20
C ARG A 181 6.20 -4.04 17.97
N GLY A 182 5.98 -3.31 16.91
CA GLY A 182 5.29 -3.74 15.71
C GLY A 182 3.82 -3.35 15.70
N TYR A 183 3.34 -2.78 14.59
CA TYR A 183 1.93 -2.47 14.40
C TYR A 183 1.13 -3.77 14.19
N PRO A 184 -0.03 -3.93 14.82
CA PRO A 184 -0.83 -5.13 14.65
C PRO A 184 -1.24 -5.35 13.21
N GLY A 185 -0.96 -6.53 12.68
CA GLY A 185 -1.35 -6.95 11.34
C GLY A 185 -2.40 -8.05 11.36
N TYR A 186 -2.88 -8.39 10.17
CA TYR A 186 -3.73 -9.56 9.94
C TYR A 186 -3.12 -10.44 8.86
N ASP A 187 -3.43 -11.74 8.89
CA ASP A 187 -3.05 -12.63 7.79
C ASP A 187 -4.15 -12.63 6.72
N THR A 188 -3.80 -12.19 5.51
CA THR A 188 -4.68 -12.18 4.34
C THR A 188 -4.57 -13.44 3.49
N SER A 189 -3.55 -14.25 3.71
CA SER A 189 -3.25 -15.44 2.91
C SER A 189 -3.95 -16.70 3.41
N VAL A 190 -4.59 -16.64 4.57
CA VAL A 190 -5.27 -17.76 5.22
C VAL A 190 -6.31 -18.39 4.31
N GLY A 191 -7.15 -17.58 3.68
CA GLY A 191 -8.31 -18.07 2.97
C GLY A 191 -8.44 -17.51 1.55
N TRP A 192 -7.46 -17.76 0.66
CA TRP A 192 -7.62 -17.45 -0.75
C TRP A 192 -8.83 -18.16 -1.33
N PHE A 193 -9.43 -17.57 -2.36
CA PHE A 193 -10.74 -17.99 -2.87
C PHE A 193 -10.76 -19.42 -3.39
N GLN A 194 -9.68 -19.87 -4.03
CA GLN A 194 -9.56 -21.22 -4.60
C GLN A 194 -9.12 -22.29 -3.60
N TYR A 195 -8.70 -21.91 -2.39
CA TYR A 195 -8.33 -22.90 -1.38
C TYR A 195 -9.54 -23.72 -0.94
N ASP A 196 -9.32 -25.03 -0.79
CA ASP A 196 -10.27 -25.91 -0.15
C ASP A 196 -10.35 -25.67 1.38
N ASP A 197 -11.35 -26.26 2.01
CA ASP A 197 -11.58 -26.07 3.44
C ASP A 197 -10.41 -26.63 4.30
N ALA A 198 -9.76 -27.70 3.85
CA ALA A 198 -8.61 -28.27 4.56
C ALA A 198 -7.39 -27.33 4.50
N GLN A 199 -7.12 -26.73 3.35
CA GLN A 199 -6.04 -25.74 3.22
C GLN A 199 -6.35 -24.47 4.01
N LEU A 200 -7.60 -23.99 4.00
CA LEU A 200 -8.05 -22.87 4.83
C LEU A 200 -7.73 -23.10 6.29
N LEU A 201 -8.12 -24.24 6.84
CA LEU A 201 -7.91 -24.57 8.26
C LEU A 201 -6.43 -24.73 8.62
N ARG A 202 -5.63 -25.38 7.74
CA ARG A 202 -4.17 -25.49 7.97
C ARG A 202 -3.50 -24.12 8.00
N ASN A 203 -3.84 -23.25 7.07
CA ASN A 203 -3.26 -21.90 6.99
C ASN A 203 -3.68 -21.06 8.20
N ALA A 204 -4.95 -21.16 8.62
CA ALA A 204 -5.46 -20.44 9.78
C ALA A 204 -4.74 -20.88 11.07
N GLN A 205 -4.56 -22.19 11.26
CA GLN A 205 -3.81 -22.70 12.41
C GLN A 205 -2.37 -22.19 12.40
N HIS A 206 -1.69 -22.26 11.26
CA HIS A 206 -0.32 -21.76 11.12
C HIS A 206 -0.20 -20.25 11.41
N ALA A 207 -1.15 -19.45 10.92
CA ALA A 207 -1.19 -18.01 11.20
C ALA A 207 -1.37 -17.74 12.70
N MET A 208 -2.29 -18.45 13.37
CA MET A 208 -2.49 -18.30 14.81
C MET A 208 -1.28 -18.75 15.63
N ASP A 209 -0.61 -19.82 15.25
CA ASP A 209 0.63 -20.30 15.88
C ASP A 209 1.78 -19.28 15.69
N SER A 210 1.77 -18.56 14.57
CA SER A 210 2.68 -17.44 14.28
C SER A 210 2.31 -16.13 15.00
N GLY A 211 1.25 -16.15 15.82
CA GLY A 211 0.87 -15.01 16.66
C GLY A 211 -0.19 -14.07 16.07
N PHE A 212 -0.70 -14.31 14.87
CA PHE A 212 -1.79 -13.51 14.32
C PHE A 212 -3.07 -13.70 15.15
N ARG A 213 -3.80 -12.58 15.33
CA ARG A 213 -5.11 -12.53 16.02
C ARG A 213 -6.18 -11.87 15.17
N ALA A 214 -5.90 -11.71 13.89
CA ALA A 214 -6.81 -11.19 12.88
C ALA A 214 -6.54 -11.94 11.57
N LEU A 215 -7.58 -12.50 10.96
CA LEU A 215 -7.51 -13.33 9.77
C LEU A 215 -8.50 -12.80 8.74
N LYS A 216 -8.14 -12.84 7.44
CA LYS A 216 -9.01 -12.41 6.35
C LYS A 216 -9.33 -13.57 5.41
N LEU A 217 -10.62 -13.79 5.16
CA LEU A 217 -11.16 -14.79 4.25
C LEU A 217 -11.64 -14.12 2.96
N LYS A 218 -11.24 -14.63 1.81
CA LYS A 218 -11.80 -14.28 0.52
C LYS A 218 -13.15 -14.96 0.32
N VAL A 219 -14.16 -14.14 0.08
CA VAL A 219 -15.57 -14.47 -0.16
C VAL A 219 -16.04 -13.85 -1.47
N GLY A 220 -17.32 -13.89 -1.79
CA GLY A 220 -17.87 -13.34 -3.02
C GLY A 220 -18.23 -14.43 -4.03
N SER A 221 -18.45 -15.66 -3.55
CA SER A 221 -18.98 -16.77 -4.36
C SER A 221 -20.39 -16.46 -4.86
N ALA A 222 -20.73 -16.96 -6.06
CA ALA A 222 -22.12 -17.01 -6.50
C ALA A 222 -22.98 -17.87 -5.58
N ASP A 223 -22.39 -18.87 -4.93
CA ASP A 223 -22.99 -19.65 -3.85
C ASP A 223 -22.65 -19.03 -2.49
N ALA A 224 -23.55 -18.22 -1.95
CA ALA A 224 -23.39 -17.58 -0.66
C ALA A 224 -23.28 -18.60 0.50
N ALA A 225 -23.88 -19.78 0.37
CA ALA A 225 -23.79 -20.83 1.41
C ALA A 225 -22.35 -21.35 1.57
N ARG A 226 -21.58 -21.38 0.47
CA ARG A 226 -20.15 -21.69 0.53
C ARG A 226 -19.38 -20.68 1.40
N ASP A 227 -19.66 -19.39 1.21
CA ASP A 227 -18.94 -18.33 1.93
C ASP A 227 -19.31 -18.35 3.43
N VAL A 228 -20.59 -18.51 3.76
CA VAL A 228 -21.07 -18.69 5.14
C VAL A 228 -20.43 -19.90 5.81
N ARG A 229 -20.42 -21.07 5.15
CA ARG A 229 -19.80 -22.29 5.68
C ARG A 229 -18.31 -22.08 5.97
N ARG A 230 -17.56 -21.48 5.05
CA ARG A 230 -16.13 -21.22 5.20
C ARG A 230 -15.85 -20.25 6.36
N ALA A 231 -16.68 -19.21 6.49
CA ALA A 231 -16.57 -18.27 7.60
C ALA A 231 -16.86 -18.95 8.95
N ALA A 232 -17.85 -19.83 9.00
CA ALA A 232 -18.18 -20.63 10.20
C ALA A 232 -17.02 -21.58 10.59
N LEU A 233 -16.46 -22.32 9.62
CA LEU A 233 -15.30 -23.19 9.85
C LEU A 233 -14.10 -22.39 10.42
N LEU A 234 -13.84 -21.22 9.84
CA LEU A 234 -12.75 -20.37 10.31
C LEU A 234 -13.03 -19.81 11.71
N ARG A 235 -14.27 -19.45 12.01
CA ARG A 235 -14.70 -18.98 13.33
C ARG A 235 -14.58 -20.10 14.39
N GLU A 236 -14.99 -21.29 14.07
CA GLU A 236 -14.87 -22.46 14.95
C GLU A 236 -13.41 -22.72 15.35
N LEU A 237 -12.51 -22.71 14.37
CA LEU A 237 -11.08 -22.91 14.62
C LEU A 237 -10.46 -21.75 15.41
N ALA A 238 -10.74 -20.52 14.98
CA ALA A 238 -10.06 -19.32 15.50
C ALA A 238 -10.59 -18.84 16.86
N GLY A 239 -11.77 -19.30 17.26
CA GLY A 239 -12.43 -18.88 18.51
C GLY A 239 -12.94 -17.42 18.47
N ALA A 240 -13.65 -17.03 19.52
CA ALA A 240 -14.31 -15.72 19.60
C ALA A 240 -13.35 -14.53 19.70
N SER A 241 -12.14 -14.73 20.21
CA SER A 241 -11.14 -13.65 20.41
C SER A 241 -10.40 -13.25 19.14
N CYS A 242 -10.41 -14.07 18.09
CA CYS A 242 -9.78 -13.76 16.82
C CYS A 242 -10.71 -12.89 15.96
N LYS A 243 -10.16 -11.81 15.39
CA LYS A 243 -10.90 -10.96 14.45
C LYS A 243 -10.97 -11.64 13.09
N LEU A 244 -12.17 -11.80 12.54
CA LEU A 244 -12.35 -12.28 11.18
C LEU A 244 -12.81 -11.16 10.29
N MET A 245 -12.22 -11.10 9.10
CA MET A 245 -12.57 -10.15 8.03
C MET A 245 -13.00 -10.93 6.80
N LEU A 246 -14.05 -10.46 6.14
CA LEU A 246 -14.54 -10.99 4.86
C LEU A 246 -14.24 -9.98 3.77
N ASP A 247 -13.66 -10.44 2.66
CA ASP A 247 -13.28 -9.61 1.52
C ASP A 247 -13.88 -10.19 0.24
N ALA A 248 -14.94 -9.57 -0.26
CA ALA A 248 -15.70 -9.99 -1.44
C ALA A 248 -15.18 -9.39 -2.75
N ASN A 249 -14.17 -8.54 -2.73
CA ASN A 249 -13.59 -7.89 -3.92
C ASN A 249 -14.64 -7.31 -4.87
N GLN A 250 -15.57 -6.51 -4.34
CA GLN A 250 -16.64 -5.81 -5.05
C GLN A 250 -17.66 -6.74 -5.77
N GLN A 251 -17.71 -8.04 -5.42
CA GLN A 251 -18.66 -8.96 -6.06
C GLN A 251 -20.07 -8.88 -5.45
N TRP A 252 -20.18 -8.47 -4.19
CA TRP A 252 -21.50 -8.41 -3.57
C TRP A 252 -22.23 -7.10 -3.86
N THR A 253 -23.52 -7.21 -4.07
CA THR A 253 -24.47 -6.11 -3.88
C THR A 253 -24.64 -5.84 -2.38
N VAL A 254 -25.24 -4.70 -2.04
CA VAL A 254 -25.56 -4.36 -0.64
C VAL A 254 -26.41 -5.47 0.00
N SER A 255 -27.45 -5.95 -0.70
CA SER A 255 -28.33 -7.01 -0.17
C SER A 255 -27.60 -8.34 0.07
N GLN A 256 -26.64 -8.70 -0.81
CA GLN A 256 -25.83 -9.90 -0.61
C GLN A 256 -24.88 -9.74 0.58
N ALA A 257 -24.26 -8.57 0.73
CA ALA A 257 -23.41 -8.28 1.87
C ALA A 257 -24.19 -8.37 3.18
N GLU A 258 -25.40 -7.77 3.25
CA GLU A 258 -26.28 -7.87 4.42
C GLU A 258 -26.67 -9.30 4.74
N TYR A 259 -27.03 -10.08 3.72
CA TYR A 259 -27.38 -11.50 3.92
C TYR A 259 -26.25 -12.30 4.53
N VAL A 260 -25.06 -12.23 3.93
CA VAL A 260 -23.89 -13.00 4.43
C VAL A 260 -23.46 -12.49 5.81
N CYS A 261 -23.39 -11.17 6.03
CA CYS A 261 -22.97 -10.61 7.32
C CYS A 261 -23.93 -10.93 8.47
N ARG A 262 -25.22 -11.20 8.19
CA ARG A 262 -26.17 -11.65 9.22
C ARG A 262 -26.08 -13.15 9.50
N ALA A 263 -25.51 -13.92 8.57
CA ALA A 263 -25.42 -15.37 8.68
C ALA A 263 -24.09 -15.86 9.31
N VAL A 264 -23.12 -14.99 9.48
CA VAL A 264 -21.81 -15.26 10.10
C VAL A 264 -21.64 -14.43 11.38
#